data_ae7f166a8da8e892baf6fe811ed52d5e
#
_entry.id   ae7f166a8da8e892baf6fe811ed52d5e
#
_cell.length_a   1.000
_cell.length_b   1.000
_cell.length_c   1.000
_cell.angle_alpha   90.00
_cell.angle_beta   90.00
_cell.angle_gamma   90.00
#
_symmetry.space_group_name_H-M   'P 1'
#
loop_
_entity.id
_entity.type
_entity.pdbx_description
1 polymer ?
#
loop_
_entity_poly.entity_id
_entity_poly.type
_entity_poly.pdbx_seq_one_letter_code
_entity_poly.pdbx_strand_id
1 'polypeptide(L)'
;FATDGGTAAMCYLFDSLQENFLLNQGDAIALMIPVFTPYIEIPELRRYQFDVTEISADQMTPDGLHTWQYKDEDIDKLKDPRIKALFITNPSNPPSYALSRETTERIINIVKNDNPNLMIITDDVYGTFIPHFRSLMAELPHNTLCVYSFSKYFGATGWRTAVIALHEDNIYDKMIARLSEEQKSILNKRYSSLSLQPEKMKFIDRMVADSRQIALNHTAGLSLPQQMQMSLFAIFSLLDKEHSYKTKMQEIIHRRLHAL
;
A
#
# COMPACT_ATOMS: atom_id res chain seq x y z
N PHE A 1 8.21 8.45 1.76
CA PHE A 1 8.85 8.05 3.01
C PHE A 1 9.60 6.73 2.79
N ALA A 2 10.91 6.70 3.06
CA ALA A 2 11.76 5.52 2.88
C ALA A 2 11.70 4.62 4.13
N THR A 3 11.58 3.30 3.91
CA THR A 3 11.40 2.30 4.97
C THR A 3 12.34 1.10 4.80
N ASP A 4 12.50 0.32 5.86
CA ASP A 4 13.34 -0.89 5.93
C ASP A 4 12.64 -2.15 5.37
N GLY A 5 12.02 -1.99 4.22
CA GLY A 5 11.35 -3.03 3.42
C GLY A 5 9.83 -2.93 3.45
N GLY A 6 9.16 -3.61 2.50
CA GLY A 6 7.72 -3.53 2.31
C GLY A 6 6.91 -3.99 3.51
N THR A 7 7.32 -5.06 4.20
CA THR A 7 6.62 -5.54 5.41
C THR A 7 6.69 -4.51 6.54
N ALA A 8 7.86 -3.88 6.76
CA ALA A 8 7.98 -2.81 7.74
C ALA A 8 7.12 -1.59 7.34
N ALA A 9 7.08 -1.24 6.06
CA ALA A 9 6.20 -0.19 5.55
C ALA A 9 4.74 -0.46 5.91
N MET A 10 4.26 -1.69 5.73
CA MET A 10 2.88 -2.06 6.12
C MET A 10 2.65 -1.95 7.63
N CYS A 11 3.59 -2.41 8.46
CA CYS A 11 3.47 -2.24 9.90
C CYS A 11 3.37 -0.77 10.30
N TYR A 12 4.20 0.09 9.70
CA TYR A 12 4.15 1.53 9.97
C TYR A 12 2.83 2.16 9.51
N LEU A 13 2.30 1.71 8.37
CA LEU A 13 1.00 2.17 7.86
C LEU A 13 -0.14 1.81 8.82
N PHE A 14 -0.26 0.55 9.21
CA PHE A 14 -1.32 0.11 10.11
C PHE A 14 -1.26 0.85 11.44
N ASP A 15 -0.06 0.98 12.02
CA ASP A 15 0.13 1.73 13.25
C ASP A 15 -0.27 3.19 13.11
N SER A 16 0.21 3.86 12.07
CA SER A 16 -0.06 5.28 11.90
C SER A 16 -1.51 5.57 11.55
N LEU A 17 -2.18 4.68 10.80
CA LEU A 17 -3.63 4.78 10.55
C LEU A 17 -4.41 4.72 11.87
N GLN A 18 -4.04 3.84 12.78
CA GLN A 18 -4.70 3.71 14.08
C GLN A 18 -4.36 4.87 15.01
N GLU A 19 -3.09 5.22 15.14
CA GLU A 19 -2.64 6.30 16.02
C GLU A 19 -3.19 7.67 15.62
N ASN A 20 -3.56 7.85 14.35
CA ASN A 20 -4.16 9.07 13.83
C ASN A 20 -5.70 8.98 13.70
N PHE A 21 -6.35 8.00 14.34
CA PHE A 21 -7.79 7.81 14.35
C PHE A 21 -8.44 7.63 12.96
N LEU A 22 -7.66 7.23 11.95
CA LEU A 22 -8.16 6.93 10.61
C LEU A 22 -8.77 5.54 10.55
N LEU A 23 -8.17 4.58 11.26
CA LEU A 23 -8.74 3.27 11.55
C LEU A 23 -8.74 3.05 13.05
N ASN A 24 -9.82 2.48 13.58
CA ASN A 24 -9.94 2.12 14.98
C ASN A 24 -10.16 0.61 15.11
N GLN A 25 -9.91 0.09 16.28
CA GLN A 25 -10.18 -1.32 16.58
C GLN A 25 -11.63 -1.67 16.25
N GLY A 26 -11.84 -2.76 15.51
CA GLY A 26 -13.15 -3.21 15.06
C GLY A 26 -13.70 -2.51 13.80
N ASP A 27 -12.97 -1.55 13.23
CA ASP A 27 -13.38 -0.96 11.95
C ASP A 27 -13.31 -1.99 10.81
N ALA A 28 -14.27 -1.89 9.88
CA ALA A 28 -14.32 -2.77 8.73
C ALA A 28 -13.31 -2.34 7.66
N ILE A 29 -12.54 -3.31 7.19
CA ILE A 29 -11.60 -3.18 6.07
C ILE A 29 -11.84 -4.28 5.05
N ALA A 30 -11.50 -4.03 3.80
CA ALA A 30 -11.50 -5.05 2.75
C ALA A 30 -10.07 -5.50 2.45
N LEU A 31 -9.89 -6.80 2.27
CA LEU A 31 -8.62 -7.42 1.87
C LEU A 31 -8.83 -8.23 0.60
N MET A 32 -8.12 -7.87 -0.46
CA MET A 32 -8.15 -8.63 -1.71
C MET A 32 -7.23 -9.85 -1.60
N ILE A 33 -7.79 -11.05 -1.76
CA ILE A 33 -7.10 -12.33 -1.63
C ILE A 33 -7.13 -13.12 -2.95
N PRO A 34 -6.13 -13.99 -3.20
CA PRO A 34 -5.01 -14.33 -2.33
C PRO A 34 -3.97 -13.19 -2.23
N VAL A 35 -3.33 -13.10 -1.07
CA VAL A 35 -2.36 -12.06 -0.76
C VAL A 35 -1.19 -12.63 0.06
N PHE A 36 -0.10 -11.91 0.13
CA PHE A 36 1.06 -12.27 0.95
C PHE A 36 0.65 -12.47 2.42
N THR A 37 0.93 -13.66 2.97
CA THR A 37 0.45 -14.11 4.29
C THR A 37 0.54 -13.06 5.42
N PRO A 38 1.63 -12.31 5.60
CA PRO A 38 1.69 -11.28 6.64
C PRO A 38 0.58 -10.22 6.56
N TYR A 39 0.01 -9.98 5.36
CA TYR A 39 -1.08 -9.01 5.20
C TYR A 39 -2.45 -9.56 5.63
N ILE A 40 -2.57 -10.88 5.78
CA ILE A 40 -3.73 -11.52 6.42
C ILE A 40 -3.58 -11.42 7.94
N GLU A 41 -2.37 -11.66 8.45
CA GLU A 41 -2.11 -11.74 9.89
C GLU A 41 -2.11 -10.36 10.59
N ILE A 42 -1.60 -9.31 9.92
CA ILE A 42 -1.48 -7.97 10.52
C ILE A 42 -2.84 -7.43 11.01
N PRO A 43 -3.94 -7.45 10.21
CA PRO A 43 -5.25 -6.96 10.63
C PRO A 43 -5.81 -7.68 11.87
N GLU A 44 -5.45 -8.95 12.07
CA GLU A 44 -5.92 -9.79 13.18
C GLU A 44 -5.13 -9.58 14.47
N LEU A 45 -4.00 -8.88 14.44
CA LEU A 45 -3.19 -8.61 15.63
C LEU A 45 -4.06 -7.95 16.70
N ARG A 46 -3.86 -8.37 17.97
CA ARG A 46 -4.63 -7.93 19.14
C ARG A 46 -4.79 -6.40 19.24
N ARG A 47 -3.83 -5.66 18.70
CA ARG A 47 -3.85 -4.20 18.74
C ARG A 47 -4.79 -3.59 17.69
N TYR A 48 -5.07 -4.30 16.58
CA TYR A 48 -5.91 -3.81 15.48
C TYR A 48 -7.31 -4.42 15.53
N GLN A 49 -7.42 -5.76 15.49
CA GLN A 49 -8.69 -6.49 15.52
C GLN A 49 -9.72 -5.90 14.55
N PHE A 50 -9.30 -5.67 13.29
CA PHE A 50 -10.20 -5.16 12.28
C PHE A 50 -11.23 -6.22 11.86
N ASP A 51 -12.41 -5.75 11.46
CA ASP A 51 -13.41 -6.60 10.81
C ASP A 51 -13.05 -6.74 9.33
N VAL A 52 -12.53 -7.92 8.94
CA VAL A 52 -11.97 -8.14 7.60
C VAL A 52 -13.02 -8.72 6.66
N THR A 53 -13.37 -7.97 5.62
CA THR A 53 -14.14 -8.46 4.48
C THR A 53 -13.19 -8.93 3.39
N GLU A 54 -13.15 -10.24 3.15
CA GLU A 54 -12.35 -10.80 2.07
C GLU A 54 -13.05 -10.61 0.71
N ILE A 55 -12.24 -10.19 -0.28
CA ILE A 55 -12.62 -10.10 -1.69
C ILE A 55 -11.74 -11.10 -2.44
N SER A 56 -12.34 -12.24 -2.83
CA SER A 56 -11.61 -13.39 -3.37
C SER A 56 -11.45 -13.31 -4.89
N ALA A 57 -10.25 -13.60 -5.38
CA ALA A 57 -9.98 -13.76 -6.80
C ALA A 57 -10.41 -15.16 -7.28
N ASP A 58 -11.68 -15.40 -7.33
CA ASP A 58 -12.28 -16.73 -7.64
C ASP A 58 -13.12 -16.72 -8.93
N GLN A 59 -12.94 -15.72 -9.79
CA GLN A 59 -13.62 -15.66 -11.06
C GLN A 59 -13.19 -16.83 -11.97
N MET A 60 -14.17 -17.43 -12.64
CA MET A 60 -13.95 -18.53 -13.57
C MET A 60 -14.34 -18.13 -14.99
N THR A 61 -13.65 -18.67 -15.97
CA THR A 61 -14.10 -18.61 -17.37
C THR A 61 -15.34 -19.50 -17.60
N PRO A 62 -16.08 -19.31 -18.69
CA PRO A 62 -17.25 -20.17 -19.01
C PRO A 62 -16.91 -21.66 -19.14
N ASP A 63 -15.68 -22.00 -19.52
CA ASP A 63 -15.15 -23.36 -19.63
C ASP A 63 -14.52 -23.87 -18.32
N GLY A 64 -14.65 -23.12 -17.21
CA GLY A 64 -14.28 -23.57 -15.88
C GLY A 64 -12.81 -23.36 -15.49
N LEU A 65 -12.06 -22.53 -16.24
CA LEU A 65 -10.71 -22.19 -15.87
C LEU A 65 -10.68 -21.02 -14.86
N HIS A 66 -9.83 -21.11 -13.87
CA HIS A 66 -9.65 -20.08 -12.86
C HIS A 66 -8.83 -18.89 -13.44
N THR A 67 -9.37 -17.67 -13.34
CA THR A 67 -8.78 -16.48 -13.96
C THR A 67 -7.92 -15.65 -13.01
N TRP A 68 -7.97 -15.90 -11.71
CA TRP A 68 -7.38 -15.07 -10.66
C TRP A 68 -7.85 -13.60 -10.71
N GLN A 69 -9.06 -13.39 -11.23
CA GLN A 69 -9.76 -12.11 -11.23
C GLN A 69 -10.95 -12.14 -10.26
N TYR A 70 -11.54 -10.99 -10.05
CA TYR A 70 -12.57 -10.76 -9.04
C TYR A 70 -13.94 -10.62 -9.69
N LYS A 71 -14.96 -11.18 -9.06
CA LYS A 71 -16.34 -10.99 -9.49
C LYS A 71 -16.82 -9.58 -9.19
N ASP A 72 -17.65 -9.05 -10.04
CA ASP A 72 -18.24 -7.72 -9.89
C ASP A 72 -18.97 -7.53 -8.55
N GLU A 73 -19.75 -8.56 -8.14
CA GLU A 73 -20.48 -8.56 -6.87
C GLU A 73 -19.56 -8.50 -5.64
N ASP A 74 -18.36 -9.08 -5.73
CA ASP A 74 -17.38 -9.03 -4.64
C ASP A 74 -16.71 -7.66 -4.55
N ILE A 75 -16.38 -7.05 -5.69
CA ILE A 75 -15.88 -5.68 -5.74
C ILE A 75 -16.94 -4.69 -5.24
N ASP A 76 -18.22 -4.94 -5.51
CA ASP A 76 -19.33 -4.09 -5.08
C ASP A 76 -19.49 -4.02 -3.55
N LYS A 77 -18.92 -4.94 -2.78
CA LYS A 77 -18.83 -4.83 -1.33
C LYS A 77 -18.17 -3.51 -0.89
N LEU A 78 -17.24 -2.97 -1.69
CA LEU A 78 -16.56 -1.69 -1.42
C LEU A 78 -17.50 -0.48 -1.45
N LYS A 79 -18.71 -0.61 -1.96
CA LYS A 79 -19.75 0.46 -1.92
C LYS A 79 -20.25 0.72 -0.50
N ASP A 80 -20.08 -0.26 0.41
CA ASP A 80 -20.47 -0.10 1.80
C ASP A 80 -19.53 0.91 2.49
N PRO A 81 -20.05 2.09 2.94
CA PRO A 81 -19.22 3.11 3.58
C PRO A 81 -18.67 2.69 4.95
N ARG A 82 -19.12 1.56 5.51
CA ARG A 82 -18.53 0.99 6.72
C ARG A 82 -17.14 0.42 6.44
N ILE A 83 -16.88 -0.02 5.21
CA ILE A 83 -15.55 -0.45 4.79
C ILE A 83 -14.70 0.81 4.59
N LYS A 84 -13.78 1.04 5.53
CA LYS A 84 -12.95 2.24 5.58
C LYS A 84 -11.68 2.15 4.74
N ALA A 85 -11.16 0.94 4.55
CA ALA A 85 -9.91 0.74 3.82
C ALA A 85 -9.96 -0.51 2.95
N LEU A 86 -9.29 -0.44 1.80
CA LEU A 86 -9.00 -1.55 0.89
C LEU A 86 -7.50 -1.83 0.90
N PHE A 87 -7.11 -3.06 1.23
CA PHE A 87 -5.74 -3.54 1.12
C PHE A 87 -5.60 -4.48 -0.07
N ILE A 88 -4.58 -4.23 -0.91
CA ILE A 88 -4.33 -4.99 -2.13
C ILE A 88 -2.83 -5.12 -2.42
N THR A 89 -2.41 -6.27 -2.91
CA THR A 89 -1.13 -6.47 -3.59
C THR A 89 -1.38 -6.57 -5.09
N ASN A 90 -0.85 -5.65 -5.87
CA ASN A 90 -1.09 -5.59 -7.31
C ASN A 90 0.22 -5.39 -8.10
N PRO A 91 0.65 -6.36 -8.91
CA PRO A 91 0.10 -7.70 -9.13
C PRO A 91 0.05 -8.57 -7.87
N SER A 92 -0.91 -9.50 -7.83
CA SER A 92 -1.17 -10.36 -6.68
C SER A 92 -0.01 -11.32 -6.38
N ASN A 93 0.12 -11.72 -5.13
CA ASN A 93 1.08 -12.71 -4.66
C ASN A 93 0.33 -13.74 -3.79
N PRO A 94 0.33 -15.05 -4.12
CA PRO A 94 1.22 -15.77 -5.04
C PRO A 94 0.81 -15.82 -6.52
N PRO A 95 -0.44 -15.53 -6.96
CA PRO A 95 -0.86 -15.87 -8.33
C PRO A 95 -0.16 -15.10 -9.44
N SER A 96 0.45 -13.94 -9.14
CA SER A 96 1.16 -13.09 -10.11
C SER A 96 0.26 -12.48 -11.21
N TYR A 97 -1.00 -12.24 -10.92
CA TYR A 97 -1.96 -11.57 -11.81
C TYR A 97 -2.17 -10.11 -11.41
N ALA A 98 -2.12 -9.22 -12.38
CA ALA A 98 -2.53 -7.83 -12.18
C ALA A 98 -4.06 -7.71 -12.22
N LEU A 99 -4.60 -6.69 -11.55
CA LEU A 99 -6.01 -6.34 -11.71
C LEU A 99 -6.35 -6.14 -13.19
N SER A 100 -7.50 -6.67 -13.60
CA SER A 100 -8.05 -6.36 -14.91
C SER A 100 -8.42 -4.88 -15.02
N ARG A 101 -8.55 -4.41 -16.26
CA ARG A 101 -8.99 -3.04 -16.50
C ARG A 101 -10.40 -2.81 -15.97
N GLU A 102 -11.29 -3.77 -16.17
CA GLU A 102 -12.68 -3.74 -15.73
C GLU A 102 -12.77 -3.64 -14.22
N THR A 103 -12.03 -4.46 -13.47
CA THR A 103 -11.96 -4.39 -12.01
C THR A 103 -11.42 -3.04 -11.54
N THR A 104 -10.36 -2.54 -12.20
CA THR A 104 -9.77 -1.25 -11.88
C THR A 104 -10.77 -0.11 -12.08
N GLU A 105 -11.45 -0.07 -13.24
CA GLU A 105 -12.48 0.93 -13.56
C GLU A 105 -13.67 0.85 -12.58
N ARG A 106 -14.06 -0.36 -12.14
CA ARG A 106 -15.10 -0.54 -11.14
C ARG A 106 -14.71 0.05 -9.79
N ILE A 107 -13.51 -0.23 -9.30
CA ILE A 107 -12.98 0.36 -8.06
C ILE A 107 -12.96 1.90 -8.17
N ILE A 108 -12.49 2.44 -9.30
CA ILE A 108 -12.47 3.89 -9.54
C ILE A 108 -13.89 4.47 -9.45
N ASN A 109 -14.87 3.83 -10.07
CA ASN A 109 -16.25 4.27 -10.05
C ASN A 109 -16.86 4.24 -8.64
N ILE A 110 -16.58 3.18 -7.86
CA ILE A 110 -17.02 3.07 -6.47
C ILE A 110 -16.45 4.21 -5.63
N VAL A 111 -15.13 4.46 -5.74
CA VAL A 111 -14.52 5.55 -4.97
C VAL A 111 -15.08 6.91 -5.35
N LYS A 112 -15.37 7.15 -6.63
CA LYS A 112 -15.89 8.44 -7.08
C LYS A 112 -17.34 8.69 -6.71
N ASN A 113 -18.17 7.65 -6.68
CA ASN A 113 -19.63 7.81 -6.62
C ASN A 113 -20.25 7.24 -5.33
N ASP A 114 -19.70 6.16 -4.77
CA ASP A 114 -20.33 5.42 -3.66
C ASP A 114 -19.56 5.59 -2.34
N ASN A 115 -18.24 5.45 -2.35
CA ASN A 115 -17.40 5.50 -1.15
C ASN A 115 -16.17 6.42 -1.33
N PRO A 116 -16.36 7.75 -1.38
CA PRO A 116 -15.28 8.71 -1.67
C PRO A 116 -14.20 8.80 -0.58
N ASN A 117 -14.47 8.30 0.60
CA ASN A 117 -13.50 8.26 1.71
C ASN A 117 -12.80 6.90 1.86
N LEU A 118 -13.01 5.96 0.93
CA LEU A 118 -12.31 4.68 0.95
C LEU A 118 -10.79 4.92 0.85
N MET A 119 -10.07 4.53 1.88
CA MET A 119 -8.61 4.52 1.89
C MET A 119 -8.13 3.31 1.10
N ILE A 120 -7.18 3.49 0.19
CA ILE A 120 -6.61 2.39 -0.59
C ILE A 120 -5.14 2.24 -0.20
N ILE A 121 -4.74 1.04 0.20
CA ILE A 121 -3.37 0.68 0.49
C ILE A 121 -2.95 -0.39 -0.52
N THR A 122 -2.04 -0.02 -1.43
CA THR A 122 -1.55 -0.94 -2.47
C THR A 122 -0.08 -1.27 -2.28
N ASP A 123 0.26 -2.55 -2.41
CA ASP A 123 1.64 -3.02 -2.54
C ASP A 123 1.92 -3.32 -4.01
N ASP A 124 2.67 -2.44 -4.65
CA ASP A 124 2.98 -2.48 -6.08
C ASP A 124 4.36 -3.09 -6.36
N VAL A 125 4.92 -3.86 -5.44
CA VAL A 125 6.28 -4.43 -5.53
C VAL A 125 6.55 -5.18 -6.83
N TYR A 126 5.53 -5.79 -7.43
CA TYR A 126 5.64 -6.55 -8.68
C TYR A 126 5.24 -5.76 -9.94
N GLY A 127 4.71 -4.56 -9.80
CA GLY A 127 4.21 -3.75 -10.92
C GLY A 127 5.25 -3.48 -12.00
N THR A 128 6.53 -3.33 -11.64
CA THR A 128 7.63 -3.10 -12.58
C THR A 128 7.86 -4.27 -13.58
N PHE A 129 7.38 -5.46 -13.27
CA PHE A 129 7.51 -6.64 -14.15
C PHE A 129 6.41 -6.74 -15.20
N ILE A 130 5.33 -5.98 -15.06
CA ILE A 130 4.20 -5.98 -15.99
C ILE A 130 4.38 -4.84 -17.01
N PRO A 131 4.38 -5.14 -18.33
CA PRO A 131 4.35 -4.11 -19.35
C PRO A 131 3.12 -3.20 -19.18
N HIS A 132 3.33 -1.89 -19.26
CA HIS A 132 2.26 -0.88 -19.14
C HIS A 132 1.45 -0.94 -17.84
N PHE A 133 2.02 -1.50 -16.76
CA PHE A 133 1.38 -1.51 -15.46
C PHE A 133 0.96 -0.10 -15.02
N ARG A 134 -0.28 0.01 -14.55
CA ARG A 134 -0.80 1.23 -13.92
C ARG A 134 -1.25 0.94 -12.50
N SER A 135 -0.64 1.60 -11.56
CA SER A 135 -1.00 1.54 -10.16
C SER A 135 -2.35 2.19 -9.90
N LEU A 136 -3.09 1.72 -8.90
CA LEU A 136 -4.26 2.43 -8.38
C LEU A 136 -3.89 3.85 -7.90
N MET A 137 -2.65 4.08 -7.47
CA MET A 137 -2.17 5.41 -7.12
C MET A 137 -2.17 6.38 -8.31
N ALA A 138 -1.96 5.89 -9.53
CA ALA A 138 -2.05 6.74 -10.73
C ALA A 138 -3.49 7.10 -11.10
N GLU A 139 -4.45 6.24 -10.76
CA GLU A 139 -5.88 6.44 -11.06
C GLU A 139 -6.65 7.16 -9.94
N LEU A 140 -6.29 6.89 -8.69
CA LEU A 140 -6.92 7.41 -7.47
C LEU A 140 -5.85 8.00 -6.52
N PRO A 141 -5.07 9.00 -6.97
CA PRO A 141 -3.93 9.51 -6.18
C PRO A 141 -4.33 10.03 -4.81
N HIS A 142 -5.52 10.63 -4.69
CA HIS A 142 -5.97 11.23 -3.44
C HIS A 142 -6.36 10.21 -2.38
N ASN A 143 -6.74 8.99 -2.80
CA ASN A 143 -7.21 7.93 -1.91
C ASN A 143 -6.14 6.88 -1.61
N THR A 144 -5.02 6.86 -2.35
CA THR A 144 -4.10 5.74 -2.35
C THR A 144 -2.80 6.04 -1.62
N LEU A 145 -2.45 5.14 -0.70
CA LEU A 145 -1.11 4.93 -0.17
C LEU A 145 -0.46 3.80 -0.97
N CYS A 146 0.69 4.05 -1.57
CA CYS A 146 1.41 3.05 -2.35
C CYS A 146 2.68 2.62 -1.62
N VAL A 147 2.82 1.32 -1.42
CA VAL A 147 4.07 0.70 -0.95
C VAL A 147 4.79 0.12 -2.15
N TYR A 148 6.06 0.46 -2.30
CA TYR A 148 6.95 -0.12 -3.29
C TYR A 148 8.25 -0.59 -2.65
N SER A 149 8.66 -1.83 -2.95
CA SER A 149 9.90 -2.40 -2.44
C SER A 149 10.92 -2.61 -3.57
N PHE A 150 12.17 -2.24 -3.31
CA PHE A 150 13.30 -2.49 -4.22
C PHE A 150 13.74 -3.96 -4.24
N SER A 151 13.23 -4.76 -3.31
CA SER A 151 13.64 -6.15 -3.09
C SER A 151 13.56 -7.03 -4.33
N LYS A 152 12.52 -6.89 -5.14
CA LYS A 152 12.24 -7.81 -6.25
C LYS A 152 12.87 -7.34 -7.55
N TYR A 153 12.63 -6.10 -7.94
CA TYR A 153 13.09 -5.56 -9.21
C TYR A 153 14.62 -5.56 -9.34
N PHE A 154 15.32 -5.18 -8.27
CA PHE A 154 16.79 -5.15 -8.24
C PHE A 154 17.43 -6.42 -7.65
N GLY A 155 16.63 -7.45 -7.32
CA GLY A 155 17.15 -8.65 -6.65
C GLY A 155 17.77 -8.36 -5.28
N ALA A 156 17.36 -7.30 -4.62
CA ALA A 156 17.98 -6.71 -3.43
C ALA A 156 17.22 -7.04 -2.14
N THR A 157 16.71 -8.26 -2.01
CA THR A 157 15.81 -8.67 -0.91
C THR A 157 16.44 -8.49 0.47
N GLY A 158 17.72 -8.81 0.62
CA GLY A 158 18.45 -8.71 1.89
C GLY A 158 18.76 -7.28 2.33
N TRP A 159 18.70 -6.28 1.43
CA TRP A 159 18.96 -4.89 1.76
C TRP A 159 17.84 -4.21 2.53
N ARG A 160 16.64 -4.79 2.54
CA ARG A 160 15.50 -4.26 3.28
C ARG A 160 15.22 -2.80 2.98
N THR A 161 14.90 -2.48 1.72
CA THR A 161 14.65 -1.11 1.24
C THR A 161 13.32 -1.02 0.54
N ALA A 162 12.48 -0.06 0.97
CA ALA A 162 11.17 0.21 0.39
C ALA A 162 10.81 1.69 0.57
N VAL A 163 9.71 2.10 -0.05
CA VAL A 163 9.12 3.43 0.09
C VAL A 163 7.62 3.34 0.28
N ILE A 164 7.07 4.31 1.02
CA ILE A 164 5.65 4.64 1.04
C ILE A 164 5.49 5.95 0.28
N ALA A 165 4.59 5.96 -0.69
CA ALA A 165 4.23 7.16 -1.45
C ALA A 165 2.80 7.58 -1.12
N LEU A 166 2.59 8.88 -0.98
CA LEU A 166 1.30 9.51 -0.73
C LEU A 166 1.23 10.81 -1.53
N HIS A 167 0.11 11.06 -2.18
CA HIS A 167 -0.10 12.30 -2.92
C HIS A 167 -0.20 13.50 -1.95
N GLU A 168 0.31 14.67 -2.33
CA GLU A 168 0.30 15.87 -1.49
C GLU A 168 -1.12 16.30 -1.08
N ASP A 169 -2.06 16.27 -2.01
CA ASP A 169 -3.50 16.41 -1.74
C ASP A 169 -4.14 15.03 -1.59
N ASN A 170 -4.44 14.63 -0.36
CA ASN A 170 -4.93 13.29 -0.04
C ASN A 170 -6.11 13.33 0.95
N ILE A 171 -6.87 12.23 1.00
CA ILE A 171 -8.02 12.13 1.91
C ILE A 171 -7.61 11.96 3.37
N TYR A 172 -6.44 11.40 3.64
CA TYR A 172 -5.94 11.12 5.01
C TYR A 172 -5.78 12.43 5.78
N ASP A 173 -5.12 13.42 5.18
CA ASP A 173 -5.00 14.77 5.76
C ASP A 173 -6.37 15.43 5.94
N LYS A 174 -7.28 15.25 4.97
CA LYS A 174 -8.64 15.80 5.05
C LYS A 174 -9.47 15.16 6.17
N MET A 175 -9.30 13.85 6.38
CA MET A 175 -9.97 13.13 7.47
C MET A 175 -9.41 13.54 8.83
N ILE A 176 -8.10 13.67 8.97
CA ILE A 176 -7.45 14.17 10.21
C ILE A 176 -7.95 15.60 10.54
N ALA A 177 -8.08 16.46 9.54
CA ALA A 177 -8.60 17.81 9.76
C ALA A 177 -10.06 17.85 10.27
N ARG A 178 -10.84 16.79 10.04
CA ARG A 178 -12.24 16.66 10.49
C ARG A 178 -12.41 15.97 11.84
N LEU A 179 -11.33 15.50 12.47
CA LEU A 179 -11.36 14.90 13.80
C LEU A 179 -11.94 15.86 14.84
N SER A 180 -12.46 15.31 15.92
CA SER A 180 -12.94 16.11 17.05
C SER A 180 -11.79 16.90 17.70
N GLU A 181 -12.12 17.98 18.39
CA GLU A 181 -11.09 18.79 19.08
C GLU A 181 -10.36 17.99 20.15
N GLU A 182 -11.03 17.02 20.78
CA GLU A 182 -10.41 16.11 21.73
C GLU A 182 -9.35 15.23 21.03
N GLN A 183 -9.70 14.61 19.90
CA GLN A 183 -8.76 13.79 19.11
C GLN A 183 -7.58 14.62 18.59
N LYS A 184 -7.86 15.83 18.08
CA LYS A 184 -6.79 16.76 17.67
C LYS A 184 -5.85 17.11 18.82
N SER A 185 -6.40 17.35 20.03
CA SER A 185 -5.59 17.62 21.22
C SER A 185 -4.67 16.45 21.56
N ILE A 186 -5.17 15.21 21.46
CA ILE A 186 -4.37 14.01 21.65
C ILE A 186 -3.22 13.95 20.65
N LEU A 187 -3.52 14.18 19.35
CA LEU A 187 -2.51 14.17 18.29
C LEU A 187 -1.47 15.28 18.47
N ASN A 188 -1.91 16.49 18.83
CA ASN A 188 -1.00 17.59 19.10
C ASN A 188 -0.04 17.28 20.25
N LYS A 189 -0.55 16.67 21.32
CA LYS A 189 0.29 16.20 22.44
C LYS A 189 1.26 15.09 21.98
N ARG A 190 0.78 14.14 21.17
CA ARG A 190 1.61 13.02 20.65
C ARG A 190 2.83 13.53 19.88
N TYR A 191 2.64 14.51 19.01
CA TYR A 191 3.70 15.01 18.10
C TYR A 191 4.42 16.26 18.61
N SER A 192 4.08 16.78 19.79
CA SER A 192 4.65 18.02 20.33
C SER A 192 6.16 17.99 20.55
N SER A 193 6.74 16.80 20.79
CA SER A 193 8.19 16.63 20.92
C SER A 193 8.95 16.69 19.59
N LEU A 194 8.24 16.58 18.46
CA LEU A 194 8.81 16.46 17.13
C LEU A 194 8.55 17.72 16.27
N SER A 195 7.50 18.46 16.57
CA SER A 195 7.12 19.66 15.83
C SER A 195 6.63 20.77 16.77
N LEU A 196 7.02 22.01 16.46
CA LEU A 196 6.48 23.18 17.13
C LEU A 196 5.04 23.51 16.69
N GLN A 197 4.57 22.91 15.59
CA GLN A 197 3.23 23.09 15.04
C GLN A 197 2.66 21.72 14.66
N PRO A 198 2.40 20.85 15.65
CA PRO A 198 1.96 19.48 15.40
C PRO A 198 0.60 19.40 14.66
N GLU A 199 -0.23 20.43 14.81
CA GLU A 199 -1.51 20.57 14.11
C GLU A 199 -1.36 20.74 12.59
N LYS A 200 -0.18 21.15 12.11
CA LYS A 200 0.13 21.35 10.69
C LYS A 200 0.84 20.14 10.06
N MET A 201 1.22 19.15 10.86
CA MET A 201 1.90 17.97 10.35
C MET A 201 1.01 17.21 9.38
N LYS A 202 1.52 16.93 8.19
CA LYS A 202 0.89 16.07 7.19
C LYS A 202 0.93 14.60 7.63
N PHE A 203 0.01 13.80 7.12
CA PHE A 203 -0.04 12.38 7.48
C PHE A 203 1.25 11.63 7.17
N ILE A 204 1.93 11.98 6.07
CA ILE A 204 3.25 11.40 5.73
C ILE A 204 4.30 11.70 6.82
N ASP A 205 4.32 12.91 7.38
CA ASP A 205 5.25 13.29 8.44
C ASP A 205 4.92 12.58 9.76
N ARG A 206 3.62 12.39 10.03
CA ARG A 206 3.13 11.61 11.17
C ARG A 206 3.56 10.16 11.07
N MET A 207 3.46 9.52 9.89
CA MET A 207 3.97 8.17 9.66
C MET A 207 5.48 8.07 9.93
N VAL A 208 6.27 9.07 9.50
CA VAL A 208 7.70 9.12 9.81
C VAL A 208 7.94 9.17 11.32
N ALA A 209 7.15 9.98 12.04
CA ALA A 209 7.22 10.11 13.48
C ALA A 209 6.84 8.79 14.19
N ASP A 210 5.73 8.20 13.78
CA ASP A 210 5.20 6.95 14.36
C ASP A 210 6.14 5.76 14.11
N SER A 211 6.75 5.67 12.92
CA SER A 211 7.72 4.62 12.61
C SER A 211 8.91 4.61 13.57
N ARG A 212 9.31 5.78 14.07
CA ARG A 212 10.40 5.90 15.06
C ARG A 212 9.99 5.40 16.44
N GLN A 213 8.71 5.51 16.81
CA GLN A 213 8.22 4.96 18.07
C GLN A 213 8.23 3.43 18.07
N ILE A 214 7.83 2.81 16.95
CA ILE A 214 7.98 1.36 16.77
C ILE A 214 9.46 0.98 16.81
N ALA A 215 10.30 1.75 16.14
CA ALA A 215 11.73 1.51 16.05
C ALA A 215 12.51 1.78 17.36
N LEU A 216 11.90 2.34 18.40
CA LEU A 216 12.53 2.40 19.74
C LEU A 216 12.87 1.02 20.29
N ASN A 217 12.16 -0.03 19.84
CA ASN A 217 12.45 -1.41 20.19
C ASN A 217 13.46 -2.09 19.27
N HIS A 218 13.89 -1.39 18.19
CA HIS A 218 14.80 -1.85 17.16
C HIS A 218 15.78 -0.72 16.79
N THR A 219 16.46 -0.87 15.65
CA THR A 219 17.27 0.20 15.06
C THR A 219 16.36 1.20 14.36
N ALA A 220 16.40 2.45 14.74
CA ALA A 220 15.54 3.50 14.19
C ALA A 220 15.96 3.91 12.78
N GLY A 221 15.11 3.63 11.80
CA GLY A 221 15.25 4.08 10.41
C GLY A 221 16.31 3.34 9.59
N LEU A 222 16.48 3.78 8.34
CA LEU A 222 17.44 3.19 7.41
C LEU A 222 18.88 3.55 7.80
N SER A 223 19.74 2.52 7.81
CA SER A 223 21.19 2.71 7.94
C SER A 223 21.76 3.48 6.74
N LEU A 224 22.92 4.11 6.92
CA LEU A 224 23.59 4.82 5.82
C LEU A 224 23.81 3.93 4.59
N PRO A 225 24.30 2.68 4.70
CA PRO A 225 24.41 1.78 3.54
C PRO A 225 23.09 1.56 2.80
N GLN A 226 21.99 1.42 3.52
CA GLN A 226 20.66 1.25 2.89
C GLN A 226 20.23 2.51 2.12
N GLN A 227 20.42 3.70 2.72
CA GLN A 227 20.13 4.98 2.07
C GLN A 227 20.98 5.18 0.80
N MET A 228 22.25 4.87 0.87
CA MET A 228 23.15 4.90 -0.29
C MET A 228 22.69 3.94 -1.39
N GLN A 229 22.34 2.70 -1.03
CA GLN A 229 21.88 1.71 -1.99
C GLN A 229 20.57 2.15 -2.68
N MET A 230 19.60 2.67 -1.94
CA MET A 230 18.36 3.20 -2.51
C MET A 230 18.64 4.37 -3.46
N SER A 231 19.54 5.28 -3.08
CA SER A 231 19.94 6.39 -3.93
C SER A 231 20.58 5.92 -5.24
N LEU A 232 21.45 4.91 -5.17
CA LEU A 232 22.07 4.30 -6.35
C LEU A 232 21.03 3.64 -7.26
N PHE A 233 20.06 2.92 -6.72
CA PHE A 233 18.96 2.33 -7.49
C PHE A 233 18.11 3.41 -8.17
N ALA A 234 17.80 4.51 -7.46
CA ALA A 234 17.05 5.62 -8.02
C ALA A 234 17.83 6.32 -9.15
N ILE A 235 19.11 6.63 -8.91
CA ILE A 235 19.99 7.23 -9.93
C ILE A 235 20.12 6.33 -11.15
N PHE A 236 20.34 5.01 -10.95
CA PHE A 236 20.41 4.05 -12.04
C PHE A 236 19.13 4.09 -12.88
N SER A 237 17.95 4.05 -12.25
CA SER A 237 16.67 4.09 -12.96
C SER A 237 16.46 5.41 -13.72
N LEU A 238 16.94 6.54 -13.18
CA LEU A 238 16.87 7.85 -13.85
C LEU A 238 17.83 7.96 -15.05
N LEU A 239 18.98 7.28 -15.00
CA LEU A 239 19.98 7.27 -16.06
C LEU A 239 19.66 6.26 -17.17
N ASP A 240 18.93 5.20 -16.88
CA ASP A 240 18.49 4.20 -17.86
C ASP A 240 17.30 4.72 -18.69
N LYS A 241 17.55 5.76 -19.49
CA LYS A 241 16.52 6.44 -20.29
C LYS A 241 15.84 5.53 -21.31
N GLU A 242 16.53 4.51 -21.79
CA GLU A 242 16.03 3.51 -22.74
C GLU A 242 15.27 2.39 -22.03
N HIS A 243 15.21 2.41 -20.71
CA HIS A 243 14.60 1.35 -19.88
C HIS A 243 15.17 -0.03 -20.19
N SER A 244 16.47 -0.11 -20.54
CA SER A 244 17.12 -1.33 -20.98
C SER A 244 17.12 -2.42 -19.90
N TYR A 245 17.34 -2.06 -18.65
CA TYR A 245 17.27 -3.00 -17.53
C TYR A 245 15.85 -3.53 -17.34
N LYS A 246 14.84 -2.64 -17.34
CA LYS A 246 13.42 -3.02 -17.20
C LYS A 246 12.99 -3.97 -18.30
N THR A 247 13.28 -3.63 -19.55
CA THR A 247 12.98 -4.48 -20.72
C THR A 247 13.61 -5.86 -20.57
N LYS A 248 14.90 -5.91 -20.21
CA LYS A 248 15.61 -7.16 -20.03
C LYS A 248 15.02 -8.04 -18.93
N MET A 249 14.64 -7.44 -17.80
CA MET A 249 14.02 -8.17 -16.69
C MET A 249 12.65 -8.73 -17.10
N GLN A 250 11.83 -7.95 -17.80
CA GLN A 250 10.54 -8.39 -18.31
C GLN A 250 10.69 -9.53 -19.33
N GLU A 251 11.63 -9.44 -20.26
CA GLU A 251 11.93 -10.52 -21.22
C GLU A 251 12.32 -11.83 -20.52
N ILE A 252 13.19 -11.78 -19.50
CA ILE A 252 13.60 -12.96 -18.75
C ILE A 252 12.41 -13.62 -18.06
N ILE A 253 11.55 -12.83 -17.43
CA ILE A 253 10.36 -13.34 -16.73
C ILE A 253 9.37 -13.94 -17.72
N HIS A 254 9.06 -13.25 -18.82
CA HIS A 254 8.17 -13.76 -19.87
C HIS A 254 8.68 -15.07 -20.44
N ARG A 255 9.97 -15.14 -20.78
CA ARG A 255 10.57 -16.39 -21.30
C ARG A 255 10.45 -17.55 -20.31
N ARG A 256 10.62 -17.29 -19.02
CA ARG A 256 10.48 -18.34 -17.98
C ARG A 256 9.02 -18.77 -17.81
N LEU A 257 8.09 -17.83 -17.83
CA LEU A 257 6.66 -18.11 -17.75
C LEU A 257 6.18 -18.99 -18.93
N HIS A 258 6.65 -18.71 -20.15
CA HIS A 258 6.31 -19.51 -21.32
C HIS A 258 7.00 -20.90 -21.37
N ALA A 259 7.98 -21.14 -20.52
CA ALA A 259 8.66 -22.43 -20.41
C ALA A 259 8.01 -23.37 -19.36
N LEU A 260 7.05 -22.87 -18.59
CA LEU A 260 6.24 -23.64 -17.63
C LEU A 260 4.98 -24.16 -18.31
#